data_742a4e4878efdb60af789be49e764936
#
_entry.id   742a4e4878efdb60af789be49e764936
#
_cell.length_a   1.000
_cell.length_b   1.000
_cell.length_c   1.000
_cell.angle_alpha   90.00
_cell.angle_beta   90.00
_cell.angle_gamma   90.00
#
_symmetry.space_group_name_H-M   'P 1'
#
loop_
_entity.id
_entity.type
_entity.pdbx_description
1 polymer ?
#
loop_
_entity_poly.entity_id
_entity_poly.type
_entity_poly.pdbx_seq_one_letter_code
_entity_poly.pdbx_strand_id
1 'polypeptide(L)'
;MEREDYRPRLIDNIIDSYLEAFGAVCVEGPKWCGKTWTSSYHCKSEIMLGNPDGNFQNRQLAQMSPSLVLEGETPRLIDEWQEVPQLWDAVRYKVDQSGNKGQFILTGSATPNHKGILHSGAGRIAKLRMRPMSLFESGNSSGDISLKDICEGRIEPKISGEVDLRKLIDFIIRGGWPANQETTLKQAAYLPIQYIRAVLDDDVYRIDNVKRDKHKMELLLRSLARNEATTVTNKKLKNDIKEIDDEDIDVETVSAYLDVFQRLFLTDNQKPFEAKLRSSIRIKQAEKRHLSDPSLAAALLNATPEMLLNDLNTLGFLFEALCERDLKIYAESFDADLYHYQDYNNNEMDAVIAMPDGKWCGFEIKLGANQIDMAAENLIKIKNEIKANGGIAPDSLCVICGLSNAAYQRPDGVFVVPITALKN
;
A
#
# COMPACT_ATOMS: atom_id res chain seq x y z
N MET A 1 7.70 16.88 -18.25
CA MET A 1 7.87 17.02 -16.78
C MET A 1 9.29 17.49 -16.54
N GLU A 2 9.49 18.57 -15.79
CA GLU A 2 10.83 19.01 -15.48
C GLU A 2 11.36 18.19 -14.31
N ARG A 3 12.57 17.64 -14.44
CA ARG A 3 13.17 16.78 -13.40
C ARG A 3 13.38 17.47 -12.07
N GLU A 4 13.44 18.80 -12.08
CA GLU A 4 13.61 19.66 -10.90
C GLU A 4 12.38 19.65 -9.97
N ASP A 5 11.20 19.33 -10.49
CA ASP A 5 9.95 19.25 -9.71
C ASP A 5 9.69 17.86 -9.11
N TYR A 6 10.57 16.89 -9.35
CA TYR A 6 10.39 15.54 -8.84
C TYR A 6 10.62 15.46 -7.34
N ARG A 7 9.67 14.87 -6.62
CA ARG A 7 9.82 14.53 -5.19
C ARG A 7 10.35 13.12 -5.06
N PRO A 8 11.55 12.90 -4.50
CA PRO A 8 12.11 11.57 -4.31
C PRO A 8 11.17 10.66 -3.54
N ARG A 9 11.11 9.39 -3.98
CA ARG A 9 10.30 8.36 -3.38
C ARG A 9 11.19 7.24 -2.85
N LEU A 10 10.75 6.55 -1.80
CA LEU A 10 11.52 5.44 -1.24
C LEU A 10 11.68 4.27 -2.23
N ILE A 11 10.75 4.13 -3.16
CA ILE A 11 10.81 3.13 -4.23
C ILE A 11 11.93 3.40 -5.26
N ASP A 12 12.52 4.60 -5.32
CA ASP A 12 13.52 4.97 -6.33
C ASP A 12 14.73 4.04 -6.30
N ASN A 13 15.29 3.80 -5.10
CA ASN A 13 16.43 2.89 -4.94
C ASN A 13 16.09 1.45 -5.33
N ILE A 14 14.84 1.03 -5.14
CA ILE A 14 14.36 -0.31 -5.52
C ILE A 14 14.26 -0.41 -7.04
N ILE A 15 13.75 0.64 -7.71
CA ILE A 15 13.68 0.71 -9.17
C ILE A 15 15.09 0.58 -9.76
N ASP A 16 16.07 1.34 -9.26
CA ASP A 16 17.44 1.29 -9.74
C ASP A 16 18.06 -0.10 -9.55
N SER A 17 17.94 -0.69 -8.37
CA SER A 17 18.41 -2.05 -8.08
C SER A 17 17.76 -3.10 -9.00
N TYR A 18 16.46 -2.95 -9.29
CA TYR A 18 15.74 -3.88 -10.16
C TYR A 18 16.10 -3.69 -11.64
N LEU A 19 16.39 -2.47 -12.08
CA LEU A 19 16.91 -2.21 -13.43
C LEU A 19 18.30 -2.84 -13.64
N GLU A 20 19.11 -2.92 -12.59
CA GLU A 20 20.39 -3.65 -12.62
C GLU A 20 20.21 -5.18 -12.68
N ALA A 21 19.13 -5.70 -12.08
CA ALA A 21 18.89 -7.14 -11.96
C ALA A 21 18.05 -7.72 -13.13
N PHE A 22 17.07 -6.97 -13.64
CA PHE A 22 16.09 -7.42 -14.62
C PHE A 22 16.18 -6.63 -15.94
N GLY A 23 15.66 -7.21 -17.02
CA GLY A 23 15.59 -6.53 -18.32
C GLY A 23 14.53 -5.43 -18.35
N ALA A 24 13.47 -5.57 -17.57
CA ALA A 24 12.41 -4.58 -17.44
C ALA A 24 11.84 -4.55 -16.01
N VAL A 25 11.30 -3.39 -15.62
CA VAL A 25 10.61 -3.17 -14.33
C VAL A 25 9.21 -2.64 -14.63
N CYS A 26 8.18 -3.25 -14.03
CA CYS A 26 6.81 -2.78 -14.11
C CYS A 26 6.41 -2.13 -12.78
N VAL A 27 6.22 -0.82 -12.77
CA VAL A 27 5.73 -0.04 -11.63
C VAL A 27 4.21 0.02 -11.69
N GLU A 28 3.55 -0.75 -10.83
CA GLU A 28 2.09 -0.83 -10.78
C GLU A 28 1.53 -0.26 -9.46
N GLY A 29 0.29 0.23 -9.47
CA GLY A 29 -0.33 0.82 -8.28
C GLY A 29 -1.51 1.73 -8.60
N PRO A 30 -2.19 2.29 -7.58
CA PRO A 30 -3.38 3.11 -7.76
C PRO A 30 -3.11 4.32 -8.68
N LYS A 31 -4.13 4.80 -9.37
CA LYS A 31 -4.04 6.04 -10.13
C LYS A 31 -3.62 7.19 -9.21
N TRP A 32 -2.90 8.18 -9.75
CA TRP A 32 -2.47 9.40 -9.06
C TRP A 32 -1.48 9.21 -7.89
N CYS A 33 -0.95 8.00 -7.65
CA CYS A 33 0.10 7.80 -6.64
C CYS A 33 1.50 8.29 -7.07
N GLY A 34 1.68 8.69 -8.35
CA GLY A 34 2.93 9.25 -8.85
C GLY A 34 3.75 8.37 -9.79
N LYS A 35 3.23 7.20 -10.24
CA LYS A 35 3.96 6.22 -11.07
C LYS A 35 4.66 6.82 -12.28
N THR A 36 3.94 7.59 -13.09
CA THR A 36 4.47 8.21 -14.31
C THR A 36 5.64 9.16 -13.97
N TRP A 37 5.50 10.00 -12.93
CA TRP A 37 6.56 10.90 -12.48
C TRP A 37 7.82 10.16 -12.05
N THR A 38 7.66 9.16 -11.17
CA THR A 38 8.77 8.32 -10.71
C THR A 38 9.42 7.59 -11.88
N SER A 39 8.65 6.96 -12.76
CA SER A 39 9.19 6.22 -13.89
C SER A 39 9.89 7.13 -14.93
N SER A 40 9.35 8.34 -15.17
CA SER A 40 10.01 9.34 -16.05
C SER A 40 11.34 9.84 -15.46
N TYR A 41 11.47 9.91 -14.13
CA TYR A 41 12.72 10.28 -13.48
C TYR A 41 13.85 9.28 -13.77
N HIS A 42 13.54 7.97 -13.83
CA HIS A 42 14.49 6.88 -14.04
C HIS A 42 14.71 6.52 -15.51
N CYS A 43 13.95 7.09 -16.46
CA CYS A 43 14.10 6.75 -17.89
C CYS A 43 14.94 7.77 -18.67
N LYS A 44 15.44 7.33 -19.86
CA LYS A 44 16.12 8.19 -20.83
C LYS A 44 15.24 8.55 -22.02
N SER A 45 14.27 7.72 -22.32
CA SER A 45 13.25 7.99 -23.34
C SER A 45 11.90 7.45 -22.89
N GLU A 46 10.82 8.01 -23.43
CA GLU A 46 9.47 7.65 -22.98
C GLU A 46 8.48 7.58 -24.15
N ILE A 47 7.44 6.78 -23.95
CA ILE A 47 6.26 6.77 -24.81
C ILE A 47 5.00 6.71 -23.92
N MET A 48 4.12 7.70 -24.09
CA MET A 48 2.87 7.86 -23.37
C MET A 48 1.73 7.30 -24.20
N LEU A 49 1.21 6.11 -23.87
CA LEU A 49 0.10 5.49 -24.62
C LEU A 49 -1.23 6.22 -24.41
N GLY A 50 -1.36 6.92 -23.28
CA GLY A 50 -2.54 7.76 -22.95
C GLY A 50 -2.53 9.13 -23.62
N ASN A 51 -1.48 9.53 -24.35
CA ASN A 51 -1.44 10.83 -25.03
C ASN A 51 -2.51 10.91 -26.13
N PRO A 52 -3.45 11.90 -26.08
CA PRO A 52 -4.53 12.03 -27.06
C PRO A 52 -4.09 12.59 -28.41
N ASP A 53 -2.85 13.12 -28.55
CA ASP A 53 -2.36 13.70 -29.77
C ASP A 53 -2.45 12.71 -30.94
N GLY A 54 -2.83 13.22 -32.12
CA GLY A 54 -3.02 12.40 -33.31
C GLY A 54 -4.09 11.31 -33.16
N ASN A 55 -5.12 11.55 -32.33
CA ASN A 55 -6.15 10.58 -32.01
C ASN A 55 -5.56 9.30 -31.35
N PHE A 56 -4.75 9.47 -30.31
CA PHE A 56 -4.02 8.41 -29.61
C PHE A 56 -3.03 7.67 -30.53
N GLN A 57 -2.27 8.41 -31.33
CA GLN A 57 -1.33 7.88 -32.31
C GLN A 57 -0.34 6.86 -31.70
N ASN A 58 0.19 7.13 -30.48
CA ASN A 58 1.10 6.23 -29.80
C ASN A 58 0.46 4.86 -29.52
N ARG A 59 -0.80 4.86 -29.09
CA ARG A 59 -1.58 3.63 -28.83
C ARG A 59 -1.86 2.87 -30.13
N GLN A 60 -2.24 3.57 -31.21
CA GLN A 60 -2.47 2.96 -32.51
C GLN A 60 -1.17 2.33 -33.07
N LEU A 61 -0.04 3.03 -32.96
CA LEU A 61 1.27 2.51 -33.35
C LEU A 61 1.64 1.26 -32.57
N ALA A 62 1.42 1.27 -31.25
CA ALA A 62 1.67 0.12 -30.38
C ALA A 62 0.81 -1.10 -30.74
N GLN A 63 -0.43 -0.89 -31.16
CA GLN A 63 -1.35 -1.95 -31.61
C GLN A 63 -0.92 -2.54 -32.97
N MET A 64 -0.45 -1.69 -33.87
CA MET A 64 -0.03 -2.10 -35.23
C MET A 64 1.34 -2.79 -35.21
N SER A 65 2.29 -2.25 -34.48
CA SER A 65 3.67 -2.73 -34.42
C SER A 65 4.30 -2.46 -33.05
N PRO A 66 4.09 -3.36 -32.08
CA PRO A 66 4.65 -3.20 -30.74
C PRO A 66 6.17 -2.96 -30.74
N SER A 67 6.92 -3.56 -31.68
CA SER A 67 8.38 -3.41 -31.76
C SER A 67 8.83 -1.97 -32.01
N LEU A 68 8.06 -1.17 -32.77
CA LEU A 68 8.43 0.22 -33.06
C LEU A 68 8.36 1.11 -31.82
N VAL A 69 7.45 0.86 -30.90
CA VAL A 69 7.34 1.65 -29.67
C VAL A 69 8.41 1.30 -28.65
N LEU A 70 9.10 0.15 -28.83
CA LEU A 70 10.22 -0.28 -28.00
C LEU A 70 11.57 0.35 -28.42
N GLU A 71 11.61 1.03 -29.56
CA GLU A 71 12.85 1.69 -30.04
C GLU A 71 13.05 3.04 -29.33
N GLY A 72 14.26 3.27 -28.80
CA GLY A 72 14.66 4.49 -28.09
C GLY A 72 15.80 4.24 -27.12
N GLU A 73 16.27 5.32 -26.48
CA GLU A 73 17.29 5.21 -25.44
C GLU A 73 16.75 4.49 -24.20
N THR A 74 17.57 3.62 -23.63
CA THR A 74 17.19 2.80 -22.45
C THR A 74 17.83 3.32 -21.16
N PRO A 75 17.14 3.22 -20.00
CA PRO A 75 15.81 2.69 -19.78
C PRO A 75 14.74 3.47 -20.55
N ARG A 76 13.81 2.76 -21.23
CA ARG A 76 12.69 3.37 -21.92
C ARG A 76 11.39 3.18 -21.16
N LEU A 77 10.67 4.26 -20.88
CA LEU A 77 9.36 4.21 -20.25
C LEU A 77 8.26 3.92 -21.26
N ILE A 78 7.39 2.97 -20.92
CA ILE A 78 6.12 2.68 -21.60
C ILE A 78 5.01 2.95 -20.58
N ASP A 79 4.39 4.13 -20.67
CA ASP A 79 3.39 4.56 -19.69
C ASP A 79 2.00 4.01 -20.04
N GLU A 80 1.30 3.47 -19.01
CA GLU A 80 -0.02 2.82 -19.10
C GLU A 80 -0.03 1.62 -20.06
N TRP A 81 0.96 0.71 -19.95
CA TRP A 81 1.13 -0.45 -20.84
C TRP A 81 -0.13 -1.31 -21.00
N GLN A 82 -1.01 -1.36 -20.00
CA GLN A 82 -2.25 -2.13 -20.03
C GLN A 82 -3.25 -1.65 -21.10
N GLU A 83 -3.07 -0.45 -21.65
CA GLU A 83 -3.86 0.04 -22.78
C GLU A 83 -3.61 -0.77 -24.08
N VAL A 84 -2.43 -1.42 -24.17
CA VAL A 84 -2.05 -2.34 -25.24
C VAL A 84 -1.36 -3.56 -24.63
N PRO A 85 -2.10 -4.56 -24.14
CA PRO A 85 -1.56 -5.69 -23.36
C PRO A 85 -0.47 -6.51 -24.10
N GLN A 86 -0.47 -6.52 -25.44
CA GLN A 86 0.54 -7.19 -26.25
C GLN A 86 1.96 -6.63 -26.05
N LEU A 87 2.10 -5.41 -25.52
CA LEU A 87 3.39 -4.83 -25.18
C LEU A 87 4.14 -5.62 -24.11
N TRP A 88 3.43 -6.29 -23.22
CA TRP A 88 4.04 -7.14 -22.21
C TRP A 88 4.89 -8.26 -22.83
N ASP A 89 4.31 -9.00 -23.79
CA ASP A 89 5.02 -10.06 -24.50
C ASP A 89 6.11 -9.50 -25.43
N ALA A 90 5.88 -8.33 -26.04
CA ALA A 90 6.89 -7.68 -26.89
C ALA A 90 8.12 -7.24 -26.09
N VAL A 91 7.92 -6.63 -24.91
CA VAL A 91 9.01 -6.27 -23.98
C VAL A 91 9.77 -7.52 -23.54
N ARG A 92 9.06 -8.57 -23.07
CA ARG A 92 9.68 -9.84 -22.69
C ARG A 92 10.55 -10.40 -23.82
N TYR A 93 10.01 -10.44 -25.04
CA TYR A 93 10.72 -10.96 -26.21
C TYR A 93 11.98 -10.13 -26.55
N LYS A 94 11.87 -8.78 -26.51
CA LYS A 94 13.01 -7.89 -26.74
C LYS A 94 14.11 -8.08 -25.70
N VAL A 95 13.74 -8.25 -24.42
CA VAL A 95 14.67 -8.56 -23.32
C VAL A 95 15.36 -9.90 -23.56
N ASP A 96 14.62 -10.95 -23.97
CA ASP A 96 15.20 -12.26 -24.29
C ASP A 96 16.20 -12.20 -25.45
N GLN A 97 15.91 -11.41 -26.48
CA GLN A 97 16.80 -11.27 -27.63
C GLN A 97 18.09 -10.51 -27.30
N SER A 98 18.00 -9.45 -26.53
CA SER A 98 19.18 -8.62 -26.24
C SER A 98 20.05 -9.17 -25.12
N GLY A 99 19.45 -9.89 -24.15
CA GLY A 99 20.11 -10.33 -22.92
C GLY A 99 20.51 -9.20 -21.96
N ASN A 100 20.21 -7.94 -22.30
CA ASN A 100 20.60 -6.77 -21.53
C ASN A 100 19.63 -6.52 -20.35
N LYS A 101 20.14 -5.88 -19.29
CA LYS A 101 19.37 -5.40 -18.15
C LYS A 101 18.97 -3.94 -18.35
N GLY A 102 18.00 -3.44 -17.54
CA GLY A 102 17.65 -2.03 -17.49
C GLY A 102 17.11 -1.43 -18.79
N GLN A 103 16.39 -2.24 -19.60
CA GLN A 103 15.95 -1.76 -20.90
C GLN A 103 14.63 -0.99 -20.85
N PHE A 104 13.68 -1.46 -20.02
CA PHE A 104 12.33 -0.89 -20.00
C PHE A 104 11.83 -0.65 -18.60
N ILE A 105 11.02 0.41 -18.49
CA ILE A 105 10.14 0.67 -17.35
C ILE A 105 8.72 0.70 -17.90
N LEU A 106 7.81 -0.07 -17.31
CA LEU A 106 6.40 -0.05 -17.64
C LEU A 106 5.62 0.55 -16.47
N THR A 107 4.59 1.35 -16.73
CA THR A 107 3.66 1.74 -15.67
C THR A 107 2.27 1.17 -15.93
N GLY A 108 1.57 0.81 -14.85
CA GLY A 108 0.21 0.31 -14.94
C GLY A 108 -0.65 0.73 -13.75
N SER A 109 -1.84 1.27 -14.06
CA SER A 109 -2.82 1.64 -13.04
C SER A 109 -3.89 0.57 -12.81
N ALA A 110 -3.82 -0.55 -13.55
CA ALA A 110 -4.66 -1.72 -13.39
C ALA A 110 -3.92 -2.97 -13.86
N THR A 111 -4.26 -4.12 -13.29
CA THR A 111 -3.81 -5.42 -13.78
C THR A 111 -4.87 -5.95 -14.75
N PRO A 112 -4.60 -5.98 -16.08
CA PRO A 112 -5.58 -6.47 -17.04
C PRO A 112 -5.85 -7.98 -16.83
N ASN A 113 -7.01 -8.45 -17.29
CA ASN A 113 -7.19 -9.90 -17.49
C ASN A 113 -6.15 -10.38 -18.49
N HIS A 114 -5.63 -11.61 -18.29
CA HIS A 114 -4.62 -12.24 -19.14
C HIS A 114 -5.00 -12.37 -20.64
N LYS A 115 -6.14 -11.81 -21.07
CA LYS A 115 -6.51 -11.70 -22.49
C LYS A 115 -5.51 -10.80 -23.22
N GLY A 116 -4.71 -11.42 -24.08
CA GLY A 116 -3.69 -10.75 -24.87
C GLY A 116 -2.27 -10.81 -24.29
N ILE A 117 -2.07 -11.49 -23.15
CA ILE A 117 -0.77 -11.78 -22.56
C ILE A 117 -0.57 -13.30 -22.59
N LEU A 118 0.44 -13.77 -23.28
CA LEU A 118 0.72 -15.21 -23.42
C LEU A 118 1.70 -15.72 -22.34
N HIS A 119 2.54 -14.83 -21.80
CA HIS A 119 3.63 -15.22 -20.89
C HIS A 119 3.63 -14.34 -19.64
N SER A 120 3.97 -14.92 -18.49
CA SER A 120 4.03 -14.19 -17.21
C SER A 120 5.14 -13.14 -17.12
N GLY A 121 6.14 -13.20 -17.99
CA GLY A 121 7.34 -12.33 -17.93
C GLY A 121 8.33 -12.74 -16.83
N ALA A 122 8.13 -13.88 -16.15
CA ALA A 122 8.98 -14.33 -15.05
C ALA A 122 10.48 -14.33 -15.39
N GLY A 123 11.30 -13.71 -14.54
CA GLY A 123 12.74 -13.57 -14.71
C GLY A 123 13.18 -12.50 -15.71
N ARG A 124 12.26 -11.82 -16.43
CA ARG A 124 12.54 -10.76 -17.41
C ARG A 124 11.98 -9.44 -16.97
N ILE A 125 10.74 -9.45 -16.47
CA ILE A 125 10.01 -8.27 -16.02
C ILE A 125 9.75 -8.43 -14.51
N ALA A 126 10.34 -7.57 -13.70
CA ALA A 126 10.05 -7.50 -12.29
C ALA A 126 8.86 -6.56 -12.05
N LYS A 127 8.03 -6.86 -11.05
CA LYS A 127 6.90 -6.02 -10.67
C LYS A 127 7.17 -5.33 -9.36
N LEU A 128 6.94 -4.03 -9.31
CA LEU A 128 7.01 -3.20 -8.12
C LEU A 128 5.68 -2.52 -7.85
N ARG A 129 5.20 -2.61 -6.62
CA ARG A 129 3.99 -1.92 -6.18
C ARG A 129 4.33 -0.53 -5.64
N MET A 130 3.88 0.51 -6.34
CA MET A 130 3.96 1.89 -5.85
C MET A 130 2.68 2.26 -5.11
N ARG A 131 2.82 2.85 -3.93
CA ARG A 131 1.71 3.33 -3.08
C ARG A 131 1.61 4.84 -3.08
N PRO A 132 0.51 5.43 -2.56
CA PRO A 132 0.52 6.84 -2.15
C PRO A 132 1.71 7.15 -1.23
N MET A 133 2.05 8.41 -1.06
CA MET A 133 3.22 8.84 -0.27
C MET A 133 3.04 8.51 1.20
N SER A 134 4.11 8.06 1.85
CA SER A 134 4.21 8.00 3.30
C SER A 134 4.30 9.39 3.91
N LEU A 135 4.16 9.48 5.24
CA LEU A 135 4.37 10.75 5.95
C LEU A 135 5.80 11.27 5.78
N PHE A 136 6.79 10.38 5.70
CA PHE A 136 8.18 10.79 5.45
C PHE A 136 8.35 11.35 4.03
N GLU A 137 7.87 10.67 3.00
CA GLU A 137 7.96 11.12 1.60
C GLU A 137 7.21 12.44 1.37
N SER A 138 6.11 12.68 2.10
CA SER A 138 5.33 13.92 2.02
C SER A 138 5.86 15.07 2.91
N GLY A 139 6.96 14.83 3.66
CA GLY A 139 7.55 15.82 4.57
C GLY A 139 6.77 16.03 5.88
N ASN A 140 5.87 15.11 6.21
CA ASN A 140 5.06 15.13 7.44
C ASN A 140 5.63 14.27 8.57
N SER A 141 6.71 13.55 8.34
CA SER A 141 7.54 12.91 9.35
C SER A 141 8.93 13.54 9.36
N SER A 142 9.54 13.72 10.54
CA SER A 142 10.90 14.23 10.69
C SER A 142 11.96 13.24 10.20
N GLY A 143 11.64 11.94 10.16
CA GLY A 143 12.59 10.89 9.80
C GLY A 143 13.71 10.69 10.80
N ASP A 144 13.51 11.05 12.06
CA ASP A 144 14.51 10.93 13.12
C ASP A 144 14.79 9.48 13.49
N ILE A 145 13.80 8.59 13.31
CA ILE A 145 13.86 7.18 13.69
C ILE A 145 13.71 6.31 12.44
N SER A 146 14.69 5.45 12.19
CA SER A 146 14.63 4.46 11.12
C SER A 146 13.84 3.23 11.55
N LEU A 147 12.90 2.77 10.72
CA LEU A 147 12.19 1.50 10.93
C LEU A 147 13.15 0.31 10.92
N LYS A 148 14.16 0.34 10.06
CA LYS A 148 15.22 -0.67 10.02
C LYS A 148 15.97 -0.74 11.35
N ASP A 149 16.33 0.41 11.92
CA ASP A 149 17.02 0.45 13.22
C ASP A 149 16.14 -0.07 14.36
N ILE A 150 14.82 0.18 14.34
CA ILE A 150 13.87 -0.44 15.28
C ILE A 150 13.94 -1.96 15.16
N CYS A 151 13.87 -2.49 13.93
CA CYS A 151 13.91 -3.94 13.69
C CYS A 151 15.27 -4.56 14.10
N GLU A 152 16.35 -3.80 14.06
CA GLU A 152 17.68 -4.21 14.54
C GLU A 152 17.91 -3.95 16.03
N GLY A 153 16.89 -3.43 16.75
CA GLY A 153 16.95 -3.18 18.18
C GLY A 153 17.79 -1.97 18.58
N ARG A 154 17.96 -1.00 17.69
CA ARG A 154 18.76 0.20 17.88
C ARG A 154 17.90 1.45 17.76
N ILE A 155 17.64 2.11 18.88
CA ILE A 155 16.98 3.43 18.90
C ILE A 155 17.71 4.30 19.91
N GLU A 156 18.07 5.51 19.49
CA GLU A 156 18.47 6.58 20.42
C GLU A 156 17.22 7.36 20.85
N PRO A 157 17.04 7.62 22.15
CA PRO A 157 15.92 8.43 22.63
C PRO A 157 15.93 9.82 21.99
N LYS A 158 14.77 10.26 21.45
CA LYS A 158 14.65 11.54 20.76
C LYS A 158 13.30 12.18 20.99
N ILE A 159 13.27 13.48 21.21
CA ILE A 159 12.05 14.28 21.23
C ILE A 159 11.70 14.62 19.77
N SER A 160 10.49 14.24 19.34
CA SER A 160 10.03 14.39 17.95
C SER A 160 9.06 15.56 17.73
N GLY A 161 8.78 16.34 18.79
CA GLY A 161 7.81 17.43 18.74
C GLY A 161 6.37 16.98 19.05
N GLU A 162 5.51 17.96 19.28
CA GLU A 162 4.10 17.70 19.62
C GLU A 162 3.28 17.47 18.33
N VAL A 163 2.41 16.46 18.39
CA VAL A 163 1.39 16.17 17.38
C VAL A 163 0.04 16.15 18.08
N ASP A 164 -0.89 16.95 17.60
CA ASP A 164 -2.25 16.94 18.09
C ASP A 164 -3.16 16.04 17.23
N LEU A 165 -4.33 15.76 17.78
CA LEU A 165 -5.33 14.90 17.14
C LEU A 165 -5.82 15.46 15.79
N ARG A 166 -5.91 16.79 15.66
CA ARG A 166 -6.33 17.44 14.40
C ARG A 166 -5.31 17.24 13.29
N LYS A 167 -4.03 17.23 13.65
CA LYS A 167 -2.95 16.96 12.70
C LYS A 167 -3.00 15.51 12.19
N LEU A 168 -3.27 14.54 13.06
CA LEU A 168 -3.46 13.13 12.65
C LEU A 168 -4.68 12.97 11.73
N ILE A 169 -5.78 13.65 12.04
CA ILE A 169 -6.97 13.67 11.20
C ILE A 169 -6.66 14.30 9.83
N ASP A 170 -5.89 15.40 9.78
CA ASP A 170 -5.45 16.00 8.52
C ASP A 170 -4.68 14.99 7.66
N PHE A 171 -3.74 14.25 8.22
CA PHE A 171 -2.99 13.22 7.50
C PHE A 171 -3.90 12.14 6.92
N ILE A 172 -4.88 11.67 7.68
CA ILE A 172 -5.83 10.64 7.26
C ILE A 172 -6.72 11.13 6.12
N ILE A 173 -7.33 12.31 6.25
CA ILE A 173 -8.26 12.86 5.24
C ILE A 173 -7.51 13.26 3.96
N ARG A 174 -6.34 13.86 4.11
CA ARG A 174 -5.48 14.28 2.99
C ARG A 174 -4.96 13.07 2.19
N GLY A 175 -4.60 12.00 2.90
CA GLY A 175 -3.96 10.81 2.33
C GLY A 175 -2.56 11.10 1.77
N GLY A 176 -1.96 10.07 1.21
CA GLY A 176 -0.63 10.12 0.59
C GLY A 176 -0.61 10.52 -0.88
N TRP A 177 -1.65 11.16 -1.40
CA TRP A 177 -1.74 11.57 -2.80
C TRP A 177 -0.82 12.77 -3.06
N PRO A 178 0.15 12.69 -4.03
CA PRO A 178 1.08 13.79 -4.29
C PRO A 178 0.40 15.12 -4.56
N ALA A 179 -0.68 15.12 -5.34
CA ALA A 179 -1.45 16.32 -5.69
C ALA A 179 -2.17 17.00 -4.50
N ASN A 180 -2.35 16.26 -3.39
CA ASN A 180 -3.04 16.78 -2.21
C ASN A 180 -2.11 17.46 -1.20
N GLN A 181 -0.79 17.27 -1.31
CA GLN A 181 0.13 17.67 -0.23
C GLN A 181 0.18 19.19 -0.01
N GLU A 182 -0.06 19.99 -1.04
CA GLU A 182 -0.01 21.46 -0.98
C GLU A 182 -1.40 22.12 -0.95
N THR A 183 -2.48 21.33 -0.84
CA THR A 183 -3.85 21.86 -0.84
C THR A 183 -4.36 22.10 0.58
N THR A 184 -5.43 22.89 0.71
CA THR A 184 -6.14 23.00 2.00
C THR A 184 -6.83 21.67 2.33
N LEU A 185 -7.06 21.39 3.63
CA LEU A 185 -7.75 20.14 4.05
C LEU A 185 -9.12 19.98 3.38
N LYS A 186 -9.88 21.07 3.23
CA LYS A 186 -11.17 21.05 2.52
C LYS A 186 -11.02 20.60 1.06
N GLN A 187 -10.00 21.09 0.36
CA GLN A 187 -9.73 20.69 -1.02
C GLN A 187 -9.21 19.26 -1.10
N ALA A 188 -8.32 18.88 -0.17
CA ALA A 188 -7.77 17.53 -0.10
C ALA A 188 -8.85 16.45 0.03
N ALA A 189 -9.92 16.71 0.78
CA ALA A 189 -11.04 15.79 0.94
C ALA A 189 -11.81 15.49 -0.36
N TYR A 190 -11.74 16.35 -1.37
CA TYR A 190 -12.43 16.11 -2.65
C TYR A 190 -11.79 15.02 -3.51
N LEU A 191 -10.45 14.89 -3.45
CA LEU A 191 -9.72 13.96 -4.31
C LEU A 191 -10.14 12.49 -4.07
N PRO A 192 -10.15 11.96 -2.84
CA PRO A 192 -10.56 10.57 -2.59
C PRO A 192 -12.01 10.29 -3.03
N ILE A 193 -12.92 11.26 -2.83
CA ILE A 193 -14.31 11.15 -3.26
C ILE A 193 -14.41 11.02 -4.78
N GLN A 194 -13.74 11.93 -5.51
CA GLN A 194 -13.75 11.92 -6.97
C GLN A 194 -13.01 10.71 -7.54
N TYR A 195 -11.95 10.28 -6.88
CA TYR A 195 -11.21 9.07 -7.23
C TYR A 195 -12.13 7.84 -7.21
N ILE A 196 -12.84 7.61 -6.11
CA ILE A 196 -13.79 6.48 -5.98
C ILE A 196 -14.85 6.54 -7.06
N ARG A 197 -15.43 7.72 -7.31
CA ARG A 197 -16.44 7.90 -8.37
C ARG A 197 -15.89 7.55 -9.74
N ALA A 198 -14.73 8.09 -10.11
CA ALA A 198 -14.11 7.82 -11.40
C ALA A 198 -13.81 6.33 -11.61
N VAL A 199 -13.32 5.65 -10.56
CA VAL A 199 -13.06 4.21 -10.61
C VAL A 199 -14.35 3.41 -10.81
N LEU A 200 -15.42 3.73 -10.09
CA LEU A 200 -16.70 3.04 -10.22
C LEU A 200 -17.42 3.36 -11.53
N ASP A 201 -17.27 4.57 -12.07
CA ASP A 201 -17.91 4.99 -13.32
C ASP A 201 -17.26 4.39 -14.56
N ASP A 202 -15.92 4.35 -14.58
CA ASP A 202 -15.16 4.03 -15.79
C ASP A 202 -14.27 2.79 -15.64
N ASP A 203 -13.40 2.76 -14.61
CA ASP A 203 -12.29 1.80 -14.55
C ASP A 203 -12.77 0.37 -14.29
N VAL A 204 -13.81 0.21 -13.48
CA VAL A 204 -14.43 -1.10 -13.21
C VAL A 204 -14.92 -1.79 -14.48
N TYR A 205 -15.45 -1.04 -15.45
CA TYR A 205 -15.85 -1.60 -16.73
C TYR A 205 -14.66 -1.88 -17.65
N ARG A 206 -13.68 -0.96 -17.69
CA ARG A 206 -12.52 -1.05 -18.59
C ARG A 206 -11.60 -2.23 -18.29
N ILE A 207 -11.57 -2.71 -17.03
CA ILE A 207 -10.64 -3.76 -16.62
C ILE A 207 -10.88 -5.11 -17.34
N ASP A 208 -12.12 -5.42 -17.73
CA ASP A 208 -12.49 -6.68 -18.41
C ASP A 208 -13.74 -6.60 -19.29
N ASN A 209 -14.29 -5.41 -19.49
CA ASN A 209 -15.52 -5.13 -20.25
C ASN A 209 -16.78 -5.85 -19.70
N VAL A 210 -16.80 -6.16 -18.39
CA VAL A 210 -17.95 -6.75 -17.72
C VAL A 210 -18.75 -5.67 -17.01
N LYS A 211 -20.06 -5.59 -17.32
CA LYS A 211 -20.98 -4.72 -16.58
C LYS A 211 -21.24 -5.28 -15.19
N ARG A 212 -21.04 -4.45 -14.19
CA ARG A 212 -21.30 -4.76 -12.78
C ARG A 212 -22.31 -3.78 -12.20
N ASP A 213 -22.98 -4.21 -11.14
CA ASP A 213 -23.86 -3.34 -10.38
C ASP A 213 -23.01 -2.34 -9.57
N LYS A 214 -22.97 -1.08 -10.06
CA LYS A 214 -22.20 -0.01 -9.45
C LYS A 214 -22.65 0.27 -8.01
N HIS A 215 -23.96 0.22 -7.75
CA HIS A 215 -24.50 0.46 -6.41
C HIS A 215 -23.99 -0.58 -5.44
N LYS A 216 -24.08 -1.87 -5.76
CA LYS A 216 -23.56 -2.96 -4.93
C LYS A 216 -22.03 -2.89 -4.73
N MET A 217 -21.29 -2.45 -5.74
CA MET A 217 -19.86 -2.20 -5.60
C MET A 217 -19.54 -1.06 -4.61
N GLU A 218 -20.31 0.04 -4.69
CA GLU A 218 -20.20 1.16 -3.74
C GLU A 218 -20.49 0.71 -2.32
N LEU A 219 -21.56 -0.06 -2.10
CA LEU A 219 -21.92 -0.61 -0.78
C LEU A 219 -20.81 -1.53 -0.25
N LEU A 220 -20.19 -2.35 -1.09
CA LEU A 220 -19.08 -3.19 -0.68
C LEU A 220 -17.84 -2.36 -0.29
N LEU A 221 -17.52 -1.29 -1.03
CA LEU A 221 -16.44 -0.36 -0.64
C LEU A 221 -16.76 0.33 0.70
N ARG A 222 -18.00 0.73 0.93
CA ARG A 222 -18.43 1.31 2.22
C ARG A 222 -18.33 0.29 3.36
N SER A 223 -18.70 -0.97 3.10
CA SER A 223 -18.52 -2.05 4.08
C SER A 223 -17.04 -2.32 4.38
N LEU A 224 -16.15 -2.28 3.37
CA LEU A 224 -14.71 -2.35 3.59
C LEU A 224 -14.21 -1.19 4.45
N ALA A 225 -14.67 0.03 4.18
CA ALA A 225 -14.28 1.22 4.97
C ALA A 225 -14.75 1.15 6.44
N ARG A 226 -15.95 0.57 6.71
CA ARG A 226 -16.42 0.30 8.08
C ARG A 226 -15.60 -0.78 8.80
N ASN A 227 -14.96 -1.66 8.04
CA ASN A 227 -14.15 -2.76 8.53
C ASN A 227 -12.64 -2.57 8.18
N GLU A 228 -12.20 -1.31 8.01
CA GLU A 228 -10.79 -0.98 7.77
C GLU A 228 -9.90 -1.54 8.89
N ALA A 229 -8.71 -2.00 8.56
CA ALA A 229 -7.76 -2.58 9.49
C ALA A 229 -8.31 -3.80 10.29
N THR A 230 -9.21 -4.61 9.71
CA THR A 230 -9.76 -5.80 10.38
C THR A 230 -9.65 -7.07 9.52
N THR A 231 -9.68 -8.24 10.17
CA THR A 231 -9.67 -9.57 9.51
C THR A 231 -11.08 -10.02 9.10
N VAL A 232 -11.90 -9.11 8.57
CA VAL A 232 -13.28 -9.37 8.19
C VAL A 232 -13.39 -10.39 7.03
N THR A 233 -14.31 -11.35 7.16
CA THR A 233 -14.60 -12.35 6.12
C THR A 233 -15.58 -11.82 5.08
N ASN A 234 -15.58 -12.40 3.86
CA ASN A 234 -16.55 -12.05 2.80
C ASN A 234 -18.00 -12.24 3.28
N LYS A 235 -18.26 -13.26 4.09
CA LYS A 235 -19.58 -13.49 4.68
C LYS A 235 -20.00 -12.36 5.63
N LYS A 236 -19.07 -11.84 6.43
CA LYS A 236 -19.34 -10.73 7.33
C LYS A 236 -19.56 -9.43 6.55
N LEU A 237 -18.78 -9.17 5.48
CA LEU A 237 -19.01 -8.03 4.58
C LEU A 237 -20.41 -8.09 3.93
N LYS A 238 -20.84 -9.26 3.44
CA LYS A 238 -22.19 -9.48 2.95
C LYS A 238 -23.26 -9.12 4.00
N ASN A 239 -23.09 -9.63 5.23
CA ASN A 239 -24.04 -9.38 6.31
C ASN A 239 -24.08 -7.91 6.71
N ASP A 240 -22.93 -7.23 6.75
CA ASP A 240 -22.81 -5.81 7.04
C ASP A 240 -23.60 -4.95 6.02
N ILE A 241 -23.50 -5.28 4.72
CA ILE A 241 -24.29 -4.63 3.67
C ILE A 241 -25.78 -4.84 3.89
N LYS A 242 -26.19 -6.08 4.20
CA LYS A 242 -27.60 -6.41 4.43
C LYS A 242 -28.16 -5.71 5.67
N GLU A 243 -27.40 -5.65 6.77
CA GLU A 243 -27.87 -5.08 8.05
C GLU A 243 -27.91 -3.55 8.05
N ILE A 244 -26.98 -2.91 7.34
CA ILE A 244 -26.83 -1.44 7.36
C ILE A 244 -27.46 -0.79 6.13
N ASP A 245 -27.27 -1.39 4.95
CA ASP A 245 -27.68 -0.80 3.68
C ASP A 245 -28.96 -1.45 3.11
N ASP A 246 -29.53 -2.47 3.78
CA ASP A 246 -30.75 -3.21 3.39
C ASP A 246 -30.72 -3.80 1.97
N GLU A 247 -29.51 -4.17 1.49
CA GLU A 247 -29.30 -4.74 0.15
C GLU A 247 -28.81 -6.18 0.25
N ASP A 248 -29.26 -7.04 -0.66
CA ASP A 248 -28.80 -8.44 -0.73
C ASP A 248 -27.75 -8.62 -1.84
N ILE A 249 -26.63 -9.23 -1.45
CA ILE A 249 -25.52 -9.61 -2.31
C ILE A 249 -25.06 -11.01 -1.93
N ASP A 250 -24.73 -11.86 -2.88
CA ASP A 250 -24.15 -13.18 -2.55
C ASP A 250 -22.64 -13.12 -2.30
N VAL A 251 -22.09 -14.14 -1.64
CA VAL A 251 -20.67 -14.20 -1.26
C VAL A 251 -19.76 -14.32 -2.48
N GLU A 252 -20.22 -14.96 -3.54
CA GLU A 252 -19.51 -15.12 -4.80
C GLU A 252 -19.37 -13.76 -5.49
N THR A 253 -20.41 -12.96 -5.51
CA THR A 253 -20.38 -11.59 -6.03
C THR A 253 -19.45 -10.70 -5.19
N VAL A 254 -19.48 -10.81 -3.86
CA VAL A 254 -18.52 -10.11 -2.97
C VAL A 254 -17.08 -10.49 -3.37
N SER A 255 -16.80 -11.78 -3.53
CA SER A 255 -15.46 -12.25 -3.92
C SER A 255 -15.03 -11.72 -5.29
N ALA A 256 -15.92 -11.73 -6.28
CA ALA A 256 -15.65 -11.22 -7.62
C ALA A 256 -15.38 -9.70 -7.62
N TYR A 257 -16.10 -8.92 -6.79
CA TYR A 257 -15.89 -7.48 -6.68
C TYR A 257 -14.58 -7.16 -5.94
N LEU A 258 -14.23 -7.93 -4.91
CA LEU A 258 -12.95 -7.79 -4.22
C LEU A 258 -11.76 -8.06 -5.17
N ASP A 259 -11.87 -9.06 -6.06
CA ASP A 259 -10.85 -9.29 -7.09
C ASP A 259 -10.68 -8.07 -8.02
N VAL A 260 -11.78 -7.46 -8.46
CA VAL A 260 -11.73 -6.23 -9.25
C VAL A 260 -11.07 -5.09 -8.49
N PHE A 261 -11.42 -4.88 -7.23
CA PHE A 261 -10.80 -3.84 -6.41
C PHE A 261 -9.30 -4.06 -6.21
N GLN A 262 -8.87 -5.31 -6.03
CA GLN A 262 -7.46 -5.65 -5.95
C GLN A 262 -6.73 -5.37 -7.27
N ARG A 263 -7.32 -5.73 -8.40
CA ARG A 263 -6.75 -5.48 -9.74
C ARG A 263 -6.71 -4.00 -10.12
N LEU A 264 -7.58 -3.17 -9.54
CA LEU A 264 -7.58 -1.70 -9.66
C LEU A 264 -6.73 -1.03 -8.58
N PHE A 265 -6.03 -1.80 -7.76
CA PHE A 265 -5.21 -1.31 -6.65
C PHE A 265 -5.98 -0.43 -5.64
N LEU A 266 -7.30 -0.65 -5.50
CA LEU A 266 -8.11 0.00 -4.47
C LEU A 266 -7.88 -0.59 -3.09
N THR A 267 -7.48 -1.86 -3.03
CA THR A 267 -7.19 -2.58 -1.78
C THR A 267 -5.72 -2.97 -1.71
N ASP A 268 -5.16 -2.98 -0.52
CA ASP A 268 -3.78 -3.38 -0.24
C ASP A 268 -3.70 -4.18 1.08
N ASN A 269 -4.37 -5.32 1.09
CA ASN A 269 -4.52 -6.17 2.25
C ASN A 269 -3.18 -6.62 2.84
N GLN A 270 -3.18 -6.90 4.13
CA GLN A 270 -2.05 -7.38 4.90
C GLN A 270 -2.19 -8.88 5.15
N LYS A 271 -1.17 -9.65 4.79
CA LYS A 271 -1.16 -11.10 4.96
C LYS A 271 -0.89 -11.51 6.40
N PRO A 272 -1.35 -12.70 6.85
CA PRO A 272 -0.99 -13.23 8.15
C PRO A 272 0.49 -13.64 8.19
N PHE A 273 1.14 -13.44 9.35
CA PHE A 273 2.51 -13.85 9.62
C PHE A 273 2.56 -15.21 10.31
N GLU A 274 3.49 -16.05 9.89
CA GLU A 274 3.79 -17.32 10.54
C GLU A 274 5.21 -17.29 11.13
N ALA A 275 5.31 -17.25 12.45
CA ALA A 275 6.58 -17.16 13.19
C ALA A 275 7.52 -18.37 13.00
N LYS A 276 7.13 -19.38 12.22
CA LYS A 276 7.93 -20.57 11.93
C LYS A 276 7.34 -21.33 10.74
N LEU A 277 8.17 -21.81 9.82
CA LEU A 277 7.78 -22.63 8.66
C LEU A 277 7.02 -23.94 9.04
N ARG A 278 7.14 -24.40 10.28
CA ARG A 278 6.44 -25.57 10.82
C ARG A 278 6.02 -25.31 12.27
N SER A 279 5.23 -24.25 12.49
CA SER A 279 4.75 -23.89 13.82
C SER A 279 3.62 -24.83 14.29
N SER A 280 3.60 -25.16 15.59
CA SER A 280 2.45 -25.77 16.26
C SER A 280 1.38 -24.73 16.63
N ILE A 281 1.72 -23.45 16.61
CA ILE A 281 0.76 -22.36 16.83
C ILE A 281 -0.08 -22.24 15.57
N ARG A 282 -1.39 -22.38 15.71
CA ARG A 282 -2.34 -22.12 14.63
C ARG A 282 -2.57 -20.62 14.49
N ILE A 283 -2.25 -20.09 13.33
CA ILE A 283 -2.47 -18.68 12.94
C ILE A 283 -3.74 -18.59 12.11
N LYS A 284 -4.57 -17.59 12.36
CA LYS A 284 -5.72 -17.29 11.52
C LYS A 284 -5.23 -16.83 10.14
N GLN A 285 -5.74 -17.46 9.10
CA GLN A 285 -5.28 -17.21 7.71
C GLN A 285 -6.03 -16.08 7.01
N ALA A 286 -6.93 -15.38 7.68
CA ALA A 286 -7.63 -14.24 7.09
C ALA A 286 -6.68 -13.07 6.92
N GLU A 287 -6.69 -12.47 5.74
CA GLU A 287 -6.00 -11.20 5.51
C GLU A 287 -6.66 -10.07 6.29
N LYS A 288 -5.87 -9.15 6.85
CA LYS A 288 -6.37 -7.88 7.38
C LYS A 288 -6.70 -6.98 6.18
N ARG A 289 -7.91 -6.43 6.17
CA ARG A 289 -8.44 -5.66 5.03
C ARG A 289 -8.01 -4.21 5.10
N HIS A 290 -7.46 -3.72 3.99
CA HIS A 290 -7.06 -2.33 3.83
C HIS A 290 -7.45 -1.80 2.47
N LEU A 291 -7.96 -0.58 2.46
CA LEU A 291 -7.93 0.25 1.27
C LEU A 291 -6.49 0.73 1.03
N SER A 292 -6.17 1.09 -0.19
CA SER A 292 -4.78 1.48 -0.56
C SER A 292 -4.30 2.77 0.09
N ASP A 293 -5.23 3.55 0.66
CA ASP A 293 -4.94 4.75 1.44
C ASP A 293 -6.11 5.03 2.40
N PRO A 294 -5.87 5.40 3.67
CA PRO A 294 -6.93 5.65 4.66
C PRO A 294 -7.88 6.78 4.27
N SER A 295 -7.47 7.71 3.40
CA SER A 295 -8.35 8.78 2.88
C SER A 295 -9.52 8.25 2.06
N LEU A 296 -9.35 7.08 1.42
CA LEU A 296 -10.45 6.42 0.70
C LEU A 296 -11.49 5.91 1.68
N ALA A 297 -11.06 5.32 2.81
CA ALA A 297 -11.98 4.90 3.86
C ALA A 297 -12.71 6.09 4.48
N ALA A 298 -12.00 7.16 4.83
CA ALA A 298 -12.60 8.38 5.35
C ALA A 298 -13.64 8.97 4.38
N ALA A 299 -13.35 9.00 3.06
CA ALA A 299 -14.28 9.47 2.04
C ALA A 299 -15.53 8.59 1.91
N LEU A 300 -15.38 7.25 1.92
CA LEU A 300 -16.50 6.29 1.85
C LEU A 300 -17.41 6.37 3.09
N LEU A 301 -16.85 6.68 4.25
CA LEU A 301 -17.59 6.91 5.49
C LEU A 301 -18.20 8.32 5.58
N ASN A 302 -17.93 9.20 4.62
CA ASN A 302 -18.24 10.63 4.66
C ASN A 302 -17.72 11.30 5.95
N ALA A 303 -16.56 10.85 6.45
CA ALA A 303 -15.99 11.29 7.70
C ALA A 303 -15.46 12.72 7.59
N THR A 304 -15.95 13.62 8.46
CA THR A 304 -15.41 14.97 8.64
C THR A 304 -14.44 15.02 9.81
N PRO A 305 -13.57 16.05 9.89
CA PRO A 305 -12.70 16.20 11.06
C PRO A 305 -13.45 16.21 12.38
N GLU A 306 -14.61 16.86 12.44
CA GLU A 306 -15.44 16.95 13.63
C GLU A 306 -16.07 15.60 14.02
N MET A 307 -16.48 14.80 13.02
CA MET A 307 -16.99 13.44 13.26
C MET A 307 -15.87 12.56 13.84
N LEU A 308 -14.66 12.59 13.26
CA LEU A 308 -13.54 11.79 13.75
C LEU A 308 -13.05 12.22 15.13
N LEU A 309 -13.12 13.50 15.48
CA LEU A 309 -12.83 13.98 16.84
C LEU A 309 -13.82 13.44 17.88
N ASN A 310 -15.07 13.17 17.48
CA ASN A 310 -16.12 12.64 18.36
C ASN A 310 -16.22 11.10 18.33
N ASP A 311 -15.59 10.43 17.35
CA ASP A 311 -15.53 8.97 17.24
C ASP A 311 -14.08 8.50 17.20
N LEU A 312 -13.45 8.44 18.36
CA LEU A 312 -12.05 8.01 18.51
C LEU A 312 -11.86 6.53 18.18
N ASN A 313 -12.90 5.72 18.16
CA ASN A 313 -12.81 4.32 17.75
C ASN A 313 -12.59 4.21 16.23
N THR A 314 -13.43 4.87 15.43
CA THR A 314 -13.23 4.95 13.98
C THR A 314 -11.90 5.62 13.63
N LEU A 315 -11.56 6.71 14.34
CA LEU A 315 -10.26 7.37 14.15
C LEU A 315 -9.08 6.42 14.43
N GLY A 316 -9.19 5.55 15.45
CA GLY A 316 -8.18 4.55 15.77
C GLY A 316 -7.91 3.59 14.63
N PHE A 317 -8.94 3.02 14.01
CA PHE A 317 -8.77 2.14 12.83
C PHE A 317 -8.18 2.86 11.61
N LEU A 318 -8.61 4.09 11.34
CA LEU A 318 -8.06 4.89 10.25
C LEU A 318 -6.59 5.29 10.52
N PHE A 319 -6.24 5.53 11.78
CA PHE A 319 -4.86 5.79 12.19
C PHE A 319 -3.99 4.53 12.06
N GLU A 320 -4.51 3.36 12.42
CA GLU A 320 -3.86 2.08 12.21
C GLU A 320 -3.57 1.86 10.71
N ALA A 321 -4.56 2.06 9.84
CA ALA A 321 -4.40 1.98 8.40
C ALA A 321 -3.36 2.97 7.84
N LEU A 322 -3.28 4.20 8.39
CA LEU A 322 -2.24 5.17 8.05
C LEU A 322 -0.85 4.64 8.40
N CYS A 323 -0.68 4.12 9.61
CA CYS A 323 0.60 3.57 10.06
C CYS A 323 1.01 2.35 9.25
N GLU A 324 0.10 1.43 8.97
CA GLU A 324 0.40 0.21 8.20
C GLU A 324 0.76 0.51 6.75
N ARG A 325 0.12 1.51 6.10
CA ARG A 325 0.55 2.00 4.79
C ARG A 325 2.01 2.47 4.83
N ASP A 326 2.37 3.28 5.83
CA ASP A 326 3.72 3.85 5.95
C ASP A 326 4.74 2.77 6.32
N LEU A 327 4.44 1.91 7.28
CA LEU A 327 5.31 0.79 7.67
C LEU A 327 5.60 -0.13 6.47
N LYS A 328 4.61 -0.37 5.60
CA LYS A 328 4.78 -1.18 4.40
C LYS A 328 5.72 -0.54 3.38
N ILE A 329 5.57 0.77 3.14
CA ILE A 329 6.47 1.54 2.26
C ILE A 329 7.90 1.53 2.83
N TYR A 330 8.05 1.74 4.13
CA TYR A 330 9.36 1.75 4.78
C TYR A 330 10.02 0.37 4.75
N ALA A 331 9.29 -0.69 5.09
CA ALA A 331 9.81 -2.06 5.10
C ALA A 331 10.31 -2.49 3.73
N GLU A 332 9.52 -2.26 2.67
CA GLU A 332 9.90 -2.61 1.31
C GLU A 332 11.18 -1.91 0.82
N SER A 333 11.51 -0.72 1.35
CA SER A 333 12.72 0.01 0.97
C SER A 333 14.03 -0.65 1.44
N PHE A 334 13.96 -1.63 2.34
CA PHE A 334 15.09 -2.45 2.79
C PHE A 334 14.79 -3.97 2.68
N ASP A 335 14.00 -4.33 1.65
CA ASP A 335 13.67 -5.71 1.28
C ASP A 335 12.93 -6.52 2.36
N ALA A 336 12.23 -5.85 3.29
CA ALA A 336 11.42 -6.49 4.30
C ALA A 336 9.94 -6.48 3.93
N ASP A 337 9.19 -7.46 4.46
CA ASP A 337 7.76 -7.61 4.22
C ASP A 337 6.94 -7.27 5.47
N LEU A 338 5.77 -6.65 5.24
CA LEU A 338 4.79 -6.37 6.29
C LEU A 338 3.68 -7.42 6.32
N TYR A 339 3.39 -7.90 7.53
CA TYR A 339 2.34 -8.87 7.86
C TYR A 339 1.56 -8.39 9.09
N HIS A 340 0.46 -9.09 9.45
CA HIS A 340 -0.17 -9.03 10.76
C HIS A 340 -0.08 -10.38 11.46
N TYR A 341 -0.23 -10.41 12.79
CA TYR A 341 -0.28 -11.66 13.55
C TYR A 341 -1.61 -11.76 14.28
N GLN A 342 -2.31 -12.88 14.13
CA GLN A 342 -3.48 -13.20 14.93
C GLN A 342 -3.57 -14.71 15.13
N ASP A 343 -3.55 -15.17 16.40
CA ASP A 343 -3.74 -16.58 16.72
C ASP A 343 -5.20 -16.93 17.08
N TYR A 344 -5.46 -18.20 17.34
CA TYR A 344 -6.79 -18.67 17.72
C TYR A 344 -7.18 -18.34 19.18
N ASN A 345 -6.25 -17.85 20.00
CA ASN A 345 -6.51 -17.30 21.33
C ASN A 345 -6.85 -15.80 21.31
N ASN A 346 -6.98 -15.23 20.11
CA ASN A 346 -7.19 -13.80 19.86
C ASN A 346 -6.04 -12.90 20.36
N ASN A 347 -4.82 -13.44 20.46
CA ASN A 347 -3.64 -12.60 20.58
C ASN A 347 -3.35 -12.00 19.21
N GLU A 348 -3.15 -10.69 19.15
CA GLU A 348 -2.95 -9.95 17.91
C GLU A 348 -1.77 -8.99 18.04
N MET A 349 -0.97 -8.88 16.97
CA MET A 349 -0.05 -7.77 16.72
C MET A 349 -0.55 -7.05 15.47
N ASP A 350 -0.71 -5.75 15.52
CA ASP A 350 -1.26 -4.94 14.43
C ASP A 350 -0.39 -5.05 13.18
N ALA A 351 0.94 -5.03 13.37
CA ALA A 351 1.90 -5.22 12.29
C ALA A 351 3.08 -6.10 12.71
N VAL A 352 3.61 -6.86 11.74
CA VAL A 352 4.82 -7.66 11.86
C VAL A 352 5.71 -7.37 10.66
N ILE A 353 6.97 -7.03 10.88
CA ILE A 353 7.95 -6.83 9.82
C ILE A 353 8.92 -8.02 9.83
N ALA A 354 8.96 -8.75 8.70
CA ALA A 354 9.87 -9.86 8.48
C ALA A 354 11.05 -9.42 7.63
N MET A 355 12.26 -9.56 8.17
CA MET A 355 13.52 -9.20 7.53
C MET A 355 14.03 -10.33 6.64
N PRO A 356 14.81 -10.04 5.58
CA PRO A 356 15.39 -11.07 4.70
C PRO A 356 16.30 -12.06 5.41
N ASP A 357 16.92 -11.67 6.52
CA ASP A 357 17.82 -12.52 7.33
C ASP A 357 17.07 -13.47 8.29
N GLY A 358 15.72 -13.45 8.25
CA GLY A 358 14.85 -14.29 9.07
C GLY A 358 14.52 -13.71 10.44
N LYS A 359 15.05 -12.55 10.80
CA LYS A 359 14.60 -11.78 11.97
C LYS A 359 13.24 -11.16 11.70
N TRP A 360 12.52 -10.85 12.78
CA TRP A 360 11.23 -10.19 12.67
C TRP A 360 10.89 -9.36 13.90
N CYS A 361 10.05 -8.36 13.70
CA CYS A 361 9.67 -7.37 14.69
C CYS A 361 8.16 -7.28 14.81
N GLY A 362 7.66 -7.15 16.03
CA GLY A 362 6.22 -7.01 16.31
C GLY A 362 5.85 -5.59 16.71
N PHE A 363 4.72 -5.12 16.21
CA PHE A 363 4.23 -3.76 16.41
C PHE A 363 2.77 -3.76 16.89
N GLU A 364 2.49 -2.87 17.83
CA GLU A 364 1.15 -2.39 18.18
C GLU A 364 1.03 -0.93 17.78
N ILE A 365 -0.15 -0.53 17.29
CA ILE A 365 -0.43 0.82 16.82
C ILE A 365 -1.51 1.42 17.72
N LYS A 366 -1.21 2.52 18.39
CA LYS A 366 -2.13 3.14 19.36
C LYS A 366 -2.21 4.64 19.12
N LEU A 367 -3.43 5.16 19.11
CA LEU A 367 -3.67 6.57 18.89
C LEU A 367 -3.17 7.40 20.09
N GLY A 368 -3.48 7.00 21.31
CA GLY A 368 -3.23 7.74 22.54
C GLY A 368 -2.07 7.21 23.37
N ALA A 369 -1.29 8.09 23.96
CA ALA A 369 -0.16 7.73 24.82
C ALA A 369 -0.58 6.91 26.08
N ASN A 370 -1.81 7.06 26.55
CA ASN A 370 -2.37 6.30 27.66
C ASN A 370 -2.59 4.80 27.35
N GLN A 371 -2.47 4.40 26.10
CA GLN A 371 -2.61 3.01 25.65
C GLN A 371 -1.27 2.27 25.55
N ILE A 372 -0.14 2.97 25.68
CA ILE A 372 1.22 2.43 25.48
C ILE A 372 1.53 1.26 26.41
N ASP A 373 1.20 1.40 27.71
CA ASP A 373 1.55 0.37 28.69
C ASP A 373 0.84 -0.95 28.38
N MET A 374 -0.46 -0.90 28.13
CA MET A 374 -1.25 -2.07 27.78
C MET A 374 -0.79 -2.72 26.45
N ALA A 375 -0.44 -1.91 25.46
CA ALA A 375 0.08 -2.39 24.18
C ALA A 375 1.43 -3.10 24.37
N ALA A 376 2.34 -2.53 25.14
CA ALA A 376 3.64 -3.14 25.45
C ALA A 376 3.49 -4.46 26.22
N GLU A 377 2.61 -4.53 27.21
CA GLU A 377 2.31 -5.77 27.94
C GLU A 377 1.76 -6.86 27.01
N ASN A 378 0.85 -6.50 26.07
CA ASN A 378 0.32 -7.43 25.08
C ASN A 378 1.42 -7.99 24.17
N LEU A 379 2.28 -7.14 23.63
CA LEU A 379 3.42 -7.56 22.80
C LEU A 379 4.36 -8.51 23.55
N ILE A 380 4.68 -8.22 24.80
CA ILE A 380 5.56 -9.07 25.64
C ILE A 380 4.88 -10.41 25.92
N LYS A 381 3.58 -10.41 26.24
CA LYS A 381 2.80 -11.63 26.42
C LYS A 381 2.88 -12.53 25.20
N ILE A 382 2.58 -12.00 24.02
CA ILE A 382 2.62 -12.75 22.76
C ILE A 382 4.03 -13.29 22.47
N LYS A 383 5.07 -12.46 22.64
CA LYS A 383 6.48 -12.89 22.52
C LYS A 383 6.78 -14.10 23.40
N ASN A 384 6.35 -14.08 24.66
CA ASN A 384 6.58 -15.16 25.61
C ASN A 384 5.79 -16.43 25.24
N GLU A 385 4.56 -16.30 24.78
CA GLU A 385 3.73 -17.42 24.31
C GLU A 385 4.33 -18.08 23.05
N ILE A 386 4.79 -17.29 22.09
CA ILE A 386 5.50 -17.79 20.90
C ILE A 386 6.75 -18.59 21.31
N LYS A 387 7.56 -18.04 22.21
CA LYS A 387 8.77 -18.70 22.71
C LYS A 387 8.46 -20.00 23.47
N ALA A 388 7.45 -19.97 24.34
CA ALA A 388 7.02 -21.13 25.12
C ALA A 388 6.54 -22.29 24.23
N ASN A 389 5.93 -21.98 23.07
CA ASN A 389 5.48 -22.95 22.09
C ASN A 389 6.56 -23.32 21.03
N GLY A 390 7.83 -22.97 21.28
CA GLY A 390 8.96 -23.32 20.40
C GLY A 390 8.99 -22.56 19.07
N GLY A 391 8.26 -21.43 18.97
CA GLY A 391 8.37 -20.48 17.86
C GLY A 391 9.61 -19.61 17.97
N ILE A 392 9.96 -18.92 16.88
CA ILE A 392 11.01 -17.91 16.86
C ILE A 392 10.41 -16.62 17.41
N ALA A 393 10.92 -16.16 18.56
CA ALA A 393 10.46 -14.91 19.17
C ALA A 393 10.89 -13.69 18.33
N PRO A 394 10.13 -12.57 18.38
CA PRO A 394 10.54 -11.33 17.74
C PRO A 394 11.85 -10.81 18.32
N ASP A 395 12.70 -10.25 17.46
CA ASP A 395 13.97 -9.62 17.85
C ASP A 395 13.71 -8.31 18.57
N SER A 396 12.74 -7.53 18.11
CA SER A 396 12.30 -6.30 18.77
C SER A 396 10.76 -6.18 18.82
N LEU A 397 10.29 -5.35 19.74
CA LEU A 397 8.89 -5.00 19.94
C LEU A 397 8.75 -3.48 19.98
N CYS A 398 7.75 -2.94 19.33
CA CYS A 398 7.54 -1.50 19.26
C CYS A 398 6.06 -1.12 19.33
N VAL A 399 5.75 -0.06 20.06
CA VAL A 399 4.44 0.61 20.03
C VAL A 399 4.58 1.87 19.17
N ILE A 400 3.88 1.91 18.03
CA ILE A 400 3.71 3.13 17.25
C ILE A 400 2.59 3.95 17.88
N CYS A 401 2.89 5.18 18.28
CA CYS A 401 1.93 6.03 18.96
C CYS A 401 1.63 7.32 18.18
N GLY A 402 0.34 7.66 18.06
CA GLY A 402 -0.09 8.87 17.38
C GLY A 402 0.22 10.14 18.17
N LEU A 403 -0.03 10.11 19.48
CA LEU A 403 0.06 11.27 20.36
C LEU A 403 1.24 11.17 21.35
N SER A 404 2.34 10.57 20.96
CA SER A 404 3.61 10.64 21.68
C SER A 404 4.50 11.73 21.07
N ASN A 405 5.24 12.44 21.91
CA ASN A 405 6.19 13.49 21.50
C ASN A 405 7.65 13.04 21.57
N ALA A 406 7.90 11.77 21.87
CA ALA A 406 9.25 11.22 21.98
C ALA A 406 9.32 9.77 21.52
N ALA A 407 10.45 9.42 20.93
CA ALA A 407 10.88 8.05 20.70
C ALA A 407 11.82 7.62 21.84
N TYR A 408 11.59 6.44 22.43
CA TYR A 408 12.38 5.91 23.54
C TYR A 408 12.23 4.41 23.70
N GLN A 409 13.13 3.81 24.46
CA GLN A 409 13.00 2.42 24.94
C GLN A 409 12.46 2.40 26.36
N ARG A 410 11.44 1.61 26.61
CA ARG A 410 10.88 1.33 27.94
C ARG A 410 11.82 0.42 28.75
N PRO A 411 11.70 0.42 30.10
CA PRO A 411 12.48 -0.49 30.97
C PRO A 411 12.29 -1.98 30.65
N ASP A 412 11.11 -2.37 30.08
CA ASP A 412 10.78 -3.72 29.66
C ASP A 412 11.35 -4.09 28.26
N GLY A 413 12.07 -3.17 27.62
CA GLY A 413 12.72 -3.36 26.34
C GLY A 413 11.85 -3.05 25.11
N VAL A 414 10.56 -2.72 25.28
CA VAL A 414 9.68 -2.31 24.19
C VAL A 414 10.00 -0.88 23.77
N PHE A 415 10.10 -0.65 22.46
CA PHE A 415 10.27 0.69 21.91
C PHE A 415 8.91 1.41 21.80
N VAL A 416 8.95 2.72 21.96
CA VAL A 416 7.81 3.61 21.69
C VAL A 416 8.25 4.65 20.70
N VAL A 417 7.53 4.77 19.57
CA VAL A 417 7.92 5.68 18.50
C VAL A 417 6.69 6.41 17.95
N PRO A 418 6.72 7.75 17.87
CA PRO A 418 5.70 8.52 17.17
C PRO A 418 5.74 8.23 15.66
N ILE A 419 4.57 8.08 15.03
CA ILE A 419 4.51 7.88 13.57
C ILE A 419 5.20 9.03 12.80
N THR A 420 5.13 10.25 13.33
CA THR A 420 5.73 11.44 12.74
C THR A 420 7.24 11.56 12.91
N ALA A 421 7.87 10.60 13.58
CA ALA A 421 9.32 10.49 13.67
C ALA A 421 9.90 9.42 12.74
N LEU A 422 9.06 8.55 12.14
CA LEU A 422 9.50 7.40 11.37
C LEU A 422 9.98 7.75 9.95
N LYS A 423 10.99 7.01 9.53
CA LYS A 423 11.38 6.79 8.12
C LYS A 423 11.74 5.32 7.90
N ASN A 424 12.18 4.99 6.69
CA ASN A 424 12.72 3.68 6.33
C ASN A 424 14.01 3.28 7.08
#